data_a2dfe9cebfe86b81eeff2d2a2758b7db
#
_entry.id   a2dfe9cebfe86b81eeff2d2a2758b7db
#
_cell.length_a   1.000
_cell.length_b   1.000
_cell.length_c   1.000
_cell.angle_alpha   90.00
_cell.angle_beta   90.00
_cell.angle_gamma   90.00
#
_symmetry.space_group_name_H-M   'P 1'
#
loop_
_entity.id
_entity.type
_entity.pdbx_description
1 polymer ?
#
loop_
_entity_poly.entity_id
_entity_poly.type
_entity_poly.pdbx_seq_one_letter_code
_entity_poly.pdbx_strand_id
1 'polypeptide(L)'
;MLAYLRYNPEVFQGKTILLPCDDPEQSNFTKYFARNFERLGLRKLISTSYAGSGRPRQVSLFDGTVLDTPKRPYEPHGRIAVLDHAICDDDIPWNYMEGNGDFRSKEITALRDEADMILTNVPFSLLQPFLFWAVESRKQFAFIGNMNAITCNDTFPLLMSGQIWLGATQPKVFITPDGDHKSFGNTCWITNIDHGLRHEPVPLMSMQENIAHNERLRRILLERYKQNPNALHYEKYRNYNGIEVPILEALPSDYTGVAGVPISVLNHFCAEQLELVGCSVNADAKALGVREIGGEWIRAYREHGGTGNYTAHMHNLVLLTDGGVPIAPFKRILVRLKAPDTSGDL
;
A
#
# COMPACT_ATOMS: atom_id res chain seq x y z
N MET A 1 -6.15 -12.52 6.29
CA MET A 1 -7.49 -12.97 6.70
C MET A 1 -7.69 -12.99 8.21
N LEU A 2 -6.78 -13.54 9.02
CA LEU A 2 -6.94 -13.60 10.49
C LEU A 2 -7.14 -12.24 11.17
N ALA A 3 -6.50 -11.18 10.67
CA ALA A 3 -6.67 -9.83 11.24
C ALA A 3 -8.11 -9.30 11.08
N TYR A 4 -8.73 -9.57 9.94
CA TYR A 4 -10.14 -9.21 9.72
C TYR A 4 -11.07 -10.02 10.61
N LEU A 5 -10.86 -11.34 10.74
CA LEU A 5 -11.66 -12.21 11.60
C LEU A 5 -11.53 -11.86 13.09
N ARG A 6 -10.36 -11.37 13.53
CA ARG A 6 -10.19 -10.91 14.93
C ARG A 6 -10.98 -9.65 15.23
N TYR A 7 -11.08 -8.77 14.24
CA TYR A 7 -11.83 -7.51 14.36
C TYR A 7 -13.34 -7.71 14.18
N ASN A 8 -13.72 -8.48 13.16
CA ASN A 8 -15.10 -8.86 12.88
C ASN A 8 -15.17 -10.36 12.54
N PRO A 9 -15.56 -11.23 13.50
CA PRO A 9 -15.64 -12.68 13.28
C PRO A 9 -16.60 -13.08 12.15
N GLU A 10 -17.59 -12.25 11.83
CA GLU A 10 -18.62 -12.53 10.83
C GLU A 10 -18.30 -11.91 9.46
N VAL A 11 -17.11 -11.35 9.27
CA VAL A 11 -16.73 -10.62 8.05
C VAL A 11 -16.93 -11.43 6.75
N PHE A 12 -16.82 -12.75 6.82
CA PHE A 12 -16.98 -13.67 5.68
C PHE A 12 -18.30 -14.44 5.70
N GLN A 13 -19.06 -14.36 6.81
CA GLN A 13 -20.28 -15.15 7.03
C GLN A 13 -21.34 -14.85 5.95
N GLY A 14 -21.83 -15.90 5.29
CA GLY A 14 -22.85 -15.81 4.24
C GLY A 14 -22.40 -15.09 2.97
N LYS A 15 -21.09 -14.86 2.78
CA LYS A 15 -20.56 -14.09 1.64
C LYS A 15 -20.25 -14.98 0.44
N THR A 16 -20.49 -14.43 -0.74
CA THR A 16 -19.91 -14.91 -2.00
C THR A 16 -18.58 -14.19 -2.22
N ILE A 17 -17.49 -14.94 -2.29
CA ILE A 17 -16.15 -14.42 -2.53
C ILE A 17 -15.75 -14.68 -3.97
N LEU A 18 -15.26 -13.64 -4.67
CA LEU A 18 -14.64 -13.75 -5.99
C LEU A 18 -13.13 -13.57 -5.88
N LEU A 19 -12.37 -14.50 -6.47
CA LEU A 19 -10.92 -14.50 -6.65
C LEU A 19 -10.59 -14.37 -8.14
N PRO A 20 -10.61 -13.17 -8.74
CA PRO A 20 -10.62 -13.02 -10.21
C PRO A 20 -9.25 -13.13 -10.89
N CYS A 21 -8.17 -13.28 -10.12
CA CYS A 21 -6.80 -13.44 -10.63
C CYS A 21 -6.11 -14.67 -10.00
N ASP A 22 -6.86 -15.63 -9.55
CA ASP A 22 -6.37 -16.79 -8.79
C ASP A 22 -6.73 -18.08 -9.50
N ASP A 23 -5.75 -18.73 -10.13
CA ASP A 23 -5.93 -20.00 -10.83
C ASP A 23 -6.48 -21.07 -9.87
N PRO A 24 -7.63 -21.69 -10.18
CA PRO A 24 -8.26 -22.66 -9.28
C PRO A 24 -7.37 -23.82 -8.86
N GLU A 25 -6.50 -24.29 -9.76
CA GLU A 25 -5.61 -25.43 -9.52
C GLU A 25 -4.37 -25.04 -8.70
N GLN A 26 -3.87 -23.78 -8.85
CA GLN A 26 -2.55 -23.43 -8.34
C GLN A 26 -2.58 -22.40 -7.20
N SER A 27 -3.62 -21.56 -7.16
CA SER A 27 -3.64 -20.45 -6.20
C SER A 27 -3.78 -20.95 -4.75
N ASN A 28 -2.83 -20.54 -3.92
CA ASN A 28 -2.92 -20.73 -2.48
C ASN A 28 -4.10 -19.94 -1.86
N PHE A 29 -4.58 -18.88 -2.50
CA PHE A 29 -5.81 -18.19 -2.08
C PHE A 29 -7.02 -19.08 -2.25
N THR A 30 -7.18 -19.67 -3.43
CA THR A 30 -8.29 -20.58 -3.71
C THR A 30 -8.28 -21.76 -2.74
N LYS A 31 -7.12 -22.42 -2.57
CA LYS A 31 -6.95 -23.54 -1.63
C LYS A 31 -7.25 -23.14 -0.18
N TYR A 32 -6.82 -21.94 0.24
CA TYR A 32 -7.11 -21.44 1.59
C TYR A 32 -8.61 -21.28 1.83
N PHE A 33 -9.33 -20.62 0.93
CA PHE A 33 -10.76 -20.36 1.08
C PHE A 33 -11.58 -21.66 0.91
N ALA A 34 -11.20 -22.54 -0.01
CA ALA A 34 -11.84 -23.84 -0.20
C ALA A 34 -11.76 -24.72 1.07
N ARG A 35 -10.57 -24.83 1.67
CA ARG A 35 -10.36 -25.62 2.91
C ARG A 35 -11.04 -25.02 4.14
N ASN A 36 -11.21 -23.71 4.16
CA ASN A 36 -11.80 -23.02 5.30
C ASN A 36 -13.26 -22.57 5.05
N PHE A 37 -13.89 -23.10 4.01
CA PHE A 37 -15.21 -22.68 3.55
C PHE A 37 -16.25 -22.68 4.68
N GLU A 38 -16.43 -23.83 5.35
CA GLU A 38 -17.35 -23.99 6.46
C GLU A 38 -16.97 -23.14 7.69
N ARG A 39 -15.67 -23.12 8.03
CA ARG A 39 -15.17 -22.34 9.17
C ARG A 39 -15.39 -20.85 9.00
N LEU A 40 -15.31 -20.35 7.77
CA LEU A 40 -15.56 -18.96 7.42
C LEU A 40 -17.05 -18.66 7.20
N GLY A 41 -17.89 -19.72 7.12
CA GLY A 41 -19.32 -19.62 6.84
C GLY A 41 -19.63 -19.04 5.47
N LEU A 42 -18.83 -19.38 4.46
CA LEU A 42 -19.04 -18.85 3.11
C LEU A 42 -20.34 -19.36 2.50
N ARG A 43 -20.96 -18.55 1.67
CA ARG A 43 -22.08 -18.95 0.83
C ARG A 43 -21.60 -19.55 -0.50
N LYS A 44 -20.58 -18.94 -1.11
CA LYS A 44 -20.02 -19.33 -2.40
C LYS A 44 -18.59 -18.84 -2.53
N LEU A 45 -17.73 -19.62 -3.17
CA LEU A 45 -16.40 -19.24 -3.57
C LEU A 45 -16.27 -19.36 -5.10
N ILE A 46 -15.86 -18.29 -5.76
CA ILE A 46 -15.61 -18.25 -7.20
C ILE A 46 -14.15 -17.89 -7.41
N SER A 47 -13.42 -18.76 -8.11
CA SER A 47 -12.02 -18.53 -8.45
C SER A 47 -11.83 -18.59 -9.95
N THR A 48 -11.13 -17.61 -10.54
CA THR A 48 -10.92 -17.57 -12.00
C THR A 48 -9.47 -17.26 -12.34
N SER A 49 -9.01 -17.81 -13.46
CA SER A 49 -7.69 -17.53 -14.01
C SER A 49 -7.76 -16.88 -15.37
N TYR A 50 -6.76 -16.06 -15.66
CA TYR A 50 -6.57 -15.48 -16.97
C TYR A 50 -5.77 -16.43 -17.87
N ALA A 51 -6.33 -16.79 -19.03
CA ALA A 51 -5.62 -17.47 -20.10
C ALA A 51 -4.88 -16.42 -20.95
N GLY A 52 -3.61 -16.24 -20.65
CA GLY A 52 -2.77 -15.30 -21.39
C GLY A 52 -2.60 -15.67 -22.87
N SER A 53 -2.32 -14.69 -23.69
CA SER A 53 -2.03 -14.85 -25.13
C SER A 53 -0.69 -15.56 -25.38
N GLY A 54 -0.52 -16.77 -24.86
CA GLY A 54 0.58 -17.69 -25.22
C GLY A 54 2.01 -17.33 -24.83
N ARG A 55 2.22 -16.23 -24.11
CA ARG A 55 3.53 -15.88 -23.54
C ARG A 55 3.38 -15.29 -22.15
N PRO A 56 3.53 -16.05 -21.07
CA PRO A 56 3.70 -15.47 -19.76
C PRO A 56 5.05 -14.76 -19.71
N ARG A 57 5.04 -13.46 -19.92
CA ARG A 57 6.16 -12.60 -19.57
C ARG A 57 5.99 -12.19 -18.11
N GLN A 58 6.48 -12.97 -17.19
CA GLN A 58 6.80 -12.45 -15.87
C GLN A 58 8.06 -11.59 -16.03
N VAL A 59 7.87 -10.29 -16.01
CA VAL A 59 8.99 -9.35 -15.93
C VAL A 59 9.33 -9.19 -14.45
N SER A 60 10.58 -9.47 -14.09
CA SER A 60 11.07 -9.15 -12.74
C SER A 60 10.87 -7.66 -12.48
N LEU A 61 10.25 -7.31 -11.37
CA LEU A 61 10.00 -5.93 -10.93
C LEU A 61 11.28 -5.15 -10.59
N PHE A 62 12.43 -5.85 -10.49
CA PHE A 62 13.66 -5.26 -9.98
C PHE A 62 14.71 -5.00 -11.06
N ASP A 63 14.74 -5.77 -12.11
CA ASP A 63 15.79 -5.71 -13.13
C ASP A 63 15.27 -5.78 -14.58
N GLY A 64 13.94 -5.85 -14.75
CA GLY A 64 13.32 -5.98 -16.07
C GLY A 64 13.61 -7.30 -16.78
N THR A 65 14.20 -8.30 -16.09
CA THR A 65 14.47 -9.60 -16.69
C THR A 65 13.19 -10.36 -16.93
N VAL A 66 13.04 -10.93 -18.11
CA VAL A 66 11.95 -11.83 -18.47
C VAL A 66 12.29 -13.19 -17.86
N LEU A 67 11.54 -13.59 -16.84
CA LEU A 67 11.63 -14.95 -16.30
C LEU A 67 10.95 -15.87 -17.30
N ASP A 68 11.75 -16.74 -17.95
CA ASP A 68 11.21 -17.84 -18.76
C ASP A 68 10.50 -18.82 -17.83
N THR A 69 9.17 -18.69 -17.75
CA THR A 69 8.34 -19.75 -17.15
C THR A 69 8.21 -20.89 -18.15
N PRO A 70 8.17 -22.16 -17.69
CA PRO A 70 7.99 -23.30 -18.58
C PRO A 70 6.76 -23.09 -19.47
N LYS A 71 6.92 -23.30 -20.76
CA LYS A 71 5.89 -23.12 -21.79
C LYS A 71 4.70 -24.03 -21.46
N ARG A 72 3.65 -23.46 -20.85
CA ARG A 72 2.36 -24.14 -20.81
C ARG A 72 1.76 -24.17 -22.22
N PRO A 73 1.01 -25.21 -22.55
CA PRO A 73 0.18 -25.20 -23.74
C PRO A 73 -0.67 -23.93 -23.76
N TYR A 74 -0.86 -23.34 -24.92
CA TYR A 74 -1.75 -22.19 -25.10
C TYR A 74 -3.18 -22.65 -24.80
N GLU A 75 -3.79 -22.10 -23.76
CA GLU A 75 -5.21 -22.26 -23.45
C GLU A 75 -5.92 -20.95 -23.80
N PRO A 76 -6.86 -20.95 -24.75
CA PRO A 76 -7.57 -19.72 -25.14
C PRO A 76 -8.59 -19.28 -24.11
N HIS A 77 -9.00 -20.16 -23.21
CA HIS A 77 -10.06 -19.97 -22.24
C HIS A 77 -9.52 -19.89 -20.82
N GLY A 78 -10.05 -18.97 -20.04
CA GLY A 78 -9.80 -18.90 -18.59
C GLY A 78 -10.40 -20.12 -17.90
N ARG A 79 -9.95 -20.39 -16.68
CA ARG A 79 -10.51 -21.45 -15.83
C ARG A 79 -11.39 -20.83 -14.76
N ILE A 80 -12.42 -21.54 -14.36
CA ILE A 80 -13.33 -21.15 -13.28
C ILE A 80 -13.62 -22.33 -12.37
N ALA A 81 -13.51 -22.10 -11.05
CA ALA A 81 -14.07 -22.97 -10.02
C ALA A 81 -15.18 -22.23 -9.29
N VAL A 82 -16.28 -22.93 -9.06
CA VAL A 82 -17.41 -22.43 -8.26
C VAL A 82 -17.70 -23.46 -7.19
N LEU A 83 -17.54 -23.07 -5.92
CA LEU A 83 -17.69 -23.96 -4.77
C LEU A 83 -18.81 -23.43 -3.87
N ASP A 84 -19.64 -24.33 -3.38
CA ASP A 84 -20.69 -24.11 -2.38
C ASP A 84 -20.50 -24.92 -1.08
N HIS A 85 -19.36 -25.63 -0.99
CA HIS A 85 -18.93 -26.44 0.17
C HIS A 85 -17.41 -26.47 0.29
N ALA A 86 -16.91 -26.98 1.41
CA ALA A 86 -15.47 -27.14 1.64
C ALA A 86 -14.85 -28.20 0.74
N ILE A 87 -13.68 -27.89 0.19
CA ILE A 87 -12.81 -28.85 -0.50
C ILE A 87 -11.51 -28.94 0.31
N CYS A 88 -11.24 -30.11 0.90
CA CYS A 88 -10.04 -30.34 1.71
C CYS A 88 -8.83 -30.77 0.86
N ASP A 89 -9.08 -31.35 -0.28
CA ASP A 89 -8.04 -31.80 -1.21
C ASP A 89 -7.46 -30.61 -2.01
N ASP A 90 -6.27 -30.82 -2.55
CA ASP A 90 -5.63 -29.82 -3.44
C ASP A 90 -6.23 -29.84 -4.85
N ASP A 91 -7.04 -30.84 -5.18
CA ASP A 91 -7.67 -31.03 -6.48
C ASP A 91 -9.06 -30.36 -6.52
N ILE A 92 -9.04 -29.06 -6.70
CA ILE A 92 -10.25 -28.24 -6.76
C ILE A 92 -10.90 -28.41 -8.15
N PRO A 93 -12.17 -28.85 -8.25
CA PRO A 93 -12.85 -29.00 -9.54
C PRO A 93 -13.01 -27.64 -10.24
N TRP A 94 -12.66 -27.59 -11.51
CA TRP A 94 -12.78 -26.39 -12.33
C TRP A 94 -13.25 -26.72 -13.74
N ASN A 95 -13.74 -25.69 -14.46
CA ASN A 95 -14.17 -25.75 -15.84
C ASN A 95 -13.51 -24.64 -16.66
N TYR A 96 -13.55 -24.74 -17.98
CA TYR A 96 -13.20 -23.60 -18.84
C TYR A 96 -14.31 -22.57 -18.86
N MET A 97 -13.92 -21.31 -18.91
CA MET A 97 -14.78 -20.16 -19.15
C MET A 97 -15.08 -20.04 -20.66
N GLU A 98 -16.06 -19.23 -21.03
CA GLU A 98 -16.30 -18.88 -22.43
C GLU A 98 -15.19 -17.95 -22.95
N GLY A 99 -14.77 -16.98 -22.14
CA GLY A 99 -13.71 -16.04 -22.42
C GLY A 99 -12.35 -16.44 -21.87
N ASN A 100 -11.40 -15.52 -21.99
CA ASN A 100 -10.02 -15.71 -21.53
C ASN A 100 -9.81 -15.42 -20.04
N GLY A 101 -10.85 -15.05 -19.28
CA GLY A 101 -10.75 -14.74 -17.85
C GLY A 101 -10.13 -13.37 -17.53
N ASP A 102 -10.04 -12.45 -18.48
CA ASP A 102 -9.64 -11.07 -18.17
C ASP A 102 -10.66 -10.43 -17.24
N PHE A 103 -10.21 -9.88 -16.10
CA PHE A 103 -11.11 -9.27 -15.10
C PHE A 103 -11.95 -8.12 -15.68
N ARG A 104 -11.51 -7.48 -16.77
CA ARG A 104 -12.24 -6.42 -17.47
C ARG A 104 -13.33 -6.94 -18.41
N SER A 105 -13.39 -8.25 -18.65
CA SER A 105 -14.41 -8.86 -19.51
C SER A 105 -15.80 -8.73 -18.90
N LYS A 106 -16.82 -8.77 -19.76
CA LYS A 106 -18.21 -8.79 -19.30
C LYS A 106 -18.53 -10.00 -18.42
N GLU A 107 -17.91 -11.15 -18.71
CA GLU A 107 -18.08 -12.39 -17.97
C GLU A 107 -17.59 -12.25 -16.53
N ILE A 108 -16.34 -11.79 -16.31
CA ILE A 108 -15.80 -11.56 -14.97
C ILE A 108 -16.50 -10.41 -14.25
N THR A 109 -16.89 -9.36 -14.98
CA THR A 109 -17.65 -8.24 -14.41
C THR A 109 -19.02 -8.72 -13.89
N ALA A 110 -19.70 -9.63 -14.59
CA ALA A 110 -20.95 -10.22 -14.08
C ALA A 110 -20.72 -11.03 -12.78
N LEU A 111 -19.63 -11.82 -12.71
CA LEU A 111 -19.25 -12.53 -11.48
C LEU A 111 -18.89 -11.56 -10.34
N ARG A 112 -18.23 -10.42 -10.65
CA ARG A 112 -17.96 -9.35 -9.68
C ARG A 112 -19.27 -8.79 -9.11
N ASP A 113 -20.23 -8.53 -9.95
CA ASP A 113 -21.50 -7.90 -9.56
C ASP A 113 -22.36 -8.88 -8.71
N GLU A 114 -22.24 -10.20 -8.94
CA GLU A 114 -22.82 -11.25 -8.11
C GLU A 114 -22.14 -11.37 -6.74
N ALA A 115 -20.82 -11.17 -6.68
CA ALA A 115 -20.04 -11.36 -5.46
C ALA A 115 -20.35 -10.30 -4.39
N ASP A 116 -20.18 -10.66 -3.13
CA ASP A 116 -20.21 -9.74 -1.99
C ASP A 116 -18.80 -9.15 -1.72
N MET A 117 -17.76 -9.90 -2.08
CA MET A 117 -16.39 -9.57 -1.74
C MET A 117 -15.40 -10.02 -2.82
N ILE A 118 -14.38 -9.20 -3.09
CA ILE A 118 -13.33 -9.47 -4.07
C ILE A 118 -12.01 -9.62 -3.31
N LEU A 119 -11.41 -10.80 -3.34
CA LEU A 119 -10.15 -11.09 -2.65
C LEU A 119 -9.20 -11.74 -3.65
N THR A 120 -7.98 -11.21 -3.86
CA THR A 120 -7.12 -11.77 -4.91
C THR A 120 -5.66 -11.33 -4.80
N ASN A 121 -4.80 -12.01 -5.56
CA ASN A 121 -3.42 -11.60 -5.79
C ASN A 121 -3.28 -11.08 -7.22
N VAL A 122 -3.37 -9.76 -7.38
CA VAL A 122 -3.34 -9.09 -8.69
C VAL A 122 -1.92 -9.05 -9.26
N PRO A 123 -1.71 -9.32 -10.55
CA PRO A 123 -0.45 -8.99 -11.21
C PRO A 123 -0.12 -7.51 -11.07
N PHE A 124 1.07 -7.17 -10.58
CA PHE A 124 1.44 -5.78 -10.26
C PHE A 124 1.34 -4.81 -11.44
N SER A 125 1.54 -5.30 -12.66
CA SER A 125 1.35 -4.50 -13.88
C SER A 125 -0.09 -4.08 -14.15
N LEU A 126 -1.06 -4.74 -13.53
CA LEU A 126 -2.50 -4.49 -13.67
C LEU A 126 -3.12 -3.88 -12.41
N LEU A 127 -2.31 -3.52 -11.42
CA LEU A 127 -2.77 -3.11 -10.10
C LEU A 127 -3.68 -1.88 -10.16
N GLN A 128 -3.30 -0.85 -10.91
CA GLN A 128 -4.08 0.40 -10.99
C GLN A 128 -5.43 0.19 -11.72
N PRO A 129 -5.50 -0.41 -12.93
CA PRO A 129 -6.79 -0.71 -13.56
C PRO A 129 -7.66 -1.64 -12.69
N PHE A 130 -7.06 -2.59 -11.98
CA PHE A 130 -7.79 -3.49 -11.09
C PHE A 130 -8.38 -2.75 -9.89
N LEU A 131 -7.62 -1.85 -9.28
CA LEU A 131 -8.09 -1.04 -8.15
C LEU A 131 -9.35 -0.24 -8.54
N PHE A 132 -9.33 0.44 -9.68
CA PHE A 132 -10.49 1.20 -10.15
C PHE A 132 -11.69 0.30 -10.44
N TRP A 133 -11.48 -0.86 -11.07
CA TRP A 133 -12.50 -1.85 -11.32
C TRP A 133 -13.13 -2.39 -10.02
N ALA A 134 -12.31 -2.59 -8.97
CA ALA A 134 -12.79 -3.03 -7.65
C ALA A 134 -13.56 -1.91 -6.93
N VAL A 135 -13.06 -0.67 -6.94
CA VAL A 135 -13.71 0.49 -6.31
C VAL A 135 -15.06 0.79 -6.97
N GLU A 136 -15.13 0.75 -8.32
CA GLU A 136 -16.36 0.96 -9.08
C GLU A 136 -17.48 -0.01 -8.68
N SER A 137 -17.12 -1.25 -8.32
CA SER A 137 -18.08 -2.27 -7.90
C SER A 137 -18.83 -1.93 -6.61
N ARG A 138 -18.28 -1.04 -5.77
CA ARG A 138 -18.75 -0.73 -4.41
C ARG A 138 -18.81 -1.97 -3.48
N LYS A 139 -18.12 -3.04 -3.83
CA LYS A 139 -18.00 -4.25 -3.04
C LYS A 139 -16.86 -4.12 -2.03
N GLN A 140 -16.87 -4.98 -1.02
CA GLN A 140 -15.68 -5.16 -0.18
C GLN A 140 -14.57 -5.84 -0.96
N PHE A 141 -13.34 -5.38 -0.77
CA PHE A 141 -12.20 -6.01 -1.44
C PHE A 141 -10.94 -5.98 -0.58
N ALA A 142 -10.07 -6.95 -0.82
CA ALA A 142 -8.67 -6.92 -0.38
C ALA A 142 -7.80 -7.65 -1.41
N PHE A 143 -6.75 -6.99 -1.86
CA PHE A 143 -5.80 -7.60 -2.78
C PHE A 143 -4.36 -7.19 -2.47
N ILE A 144 -3.41 -8.02 -2.90
CA ILE A 144 -2.00 -7.74 -2.72
C ILE A 144 -1.55 -6.73 -3.77
N GLY A 145 -0.92 -5.66 -3.29
CA GLY A 145 -0.38 -4.60 -4.12
C GLY A 145 1.00 -4.15 -3.68
N ASN A 146 1.50 -3.11 -4.35
CA ASN A 146 2.75 -2.45 -4.02
C ASN A 146 2.45 -1.09 -3.36
N MET A 147 3.06 -0.82 -2.22
CA MET A 147 2.88 0.43 -1.48
C MET A 147 3.20 1.68 -2.31
N ASN A 148 4.15 1.60 -3.24
CA ASN A 148 4.45 2.73 -4.13
C ASN A 148 3.30 3.08 -5.09
N ALA A 149 2.48 2.10 -5.47
CA ALA A 149 1.35 2.33 -6.35
C ALA A 149 0.23 3.14 -5.70
N ILE A 150 0.09 3.05 -4.36
CA ILE A 150 -0.92 3.82 -3.60
C ILE A 150 -0.61 5.32 -3.60
N THR A 151 0.64 5.69 -3.74
CA THR A 151 1.09 7.09 -3.77
C THR A 151 1.17 7.68 -5.18
N CYS A 152 0.56 7.03 -6.17
CA CYS A 152 0.37 7.60 -7.49
C CYS A 152 -0.80 8.61 -7.48
N ASN A 153 -0.73 9.59 -8.37
CA ASN A 153 -1.69 10.70 -8.44
C ASN A 153 -3.15 10.25 -8.53
N ASP A 154 -3.41 9.14 -9.22
CA ASP A 154 -4.78 8.64 -9.45
C ASP A 154 -5.31 7.77 -8.28
N THR A 155 -4.41 7.19 -7.47
CA THR A 155 -4.80 6.26 -6.38
C THR A 155 -4.80 6.94 -5.01
N PHE A 156 -3.93 7.92 -4.80
CA PHE A 156 -3.82 8.61 -3.52
C PHE A 156 -5.10 9.34 -3.10
N PRO A 157 -5.90 9.95 -4.00
CA PRO A 157 -7.19 10.52 -3.66
C PRO A 157 -8.20 9.53 -3.08
N LEU A 158 -8.15 8.24 -3.49
CA LEU A 158 -8.99 7.19 -2.90
C LEU A 158 -8.62 6.91 -1.44
N LEU A 159 -7.32 6.98 -1.12
CA LEU A 159 -6.84 6.85 0.24
C LEU A 159 -7.26 8.06 1.09
N MET A 160 -7.11 9.29 0.58
CA MET A 160 -7.50 10.51 1.27
C MET A 160 -8.99 10.60 1.55
N SER A 161 -9.82 10.10 0.62
CA SER A 161 -11.28 10.06 0.79
C SER A 161 -11.77 8.89 1.64
N GLY A 162 -10.87 8.03 2.14
CA GLY A 162 -11.24 6.86 2.95
C GLY A 162 -11.98 5.78 2.18
N GLN A 163 -11.84 5.72 0.85
CA GLN A 163 -12.39 4.64 0.03
C GLN A 163 -11.52 3.40 0.05
N ILE A 164 -10.23 3.57 0.32
CA ILE A 164 -9.25 2.48 0.48
C ILE A 164 -8.31 2.76 1.64
N TRP A 165 -7.69 1.73 2.14
CA TRP A 165 -6.59 1.79 3.12
C TRP A 165 -5.69 0.58 3.01
N LEU A 166 -4.62 0.53 3.82
CA LEU A 166 -3.75 -0.65 3.89
C LEU A 166 -4.31 -1.67 4.87
N GLY A 167 -4.15 -2.95 4.56
CA GLY A 167 -4.53 -4.02 5.49
C GLY A 167 -3.56 -4.13 6.67
N ALA A 168 -3.99 -4.82 7.72
CA ALA A 168 -3.30 -4.92 9.00
C ALA A 168 -1.95 -5.67 8.94
N THR A 169 -1.62 -6.33 7.85
CA THR A 169 -0.39 -7.10 7.70
C THR A 169 0.28 -6.82 6.35
N GLN A 170 1.59 -7.06 6.29
CA GLN A 170 2.35 -6.95 5.06
C GLN A 170 2.77 -8.34 4.57
N PRO A 171 2.29 -8.82 3.42
CA PRO A 171 2.78 -10.05 2.82
C PRO A 171 4.19 -9.81 2.26
N LYS A 172 5.20 -10.38 2.90
CA LYS A 172 6.61 -10.16 2.51
C LYS A 172 7.23 -11.34 1.79
N VAL A 173 6.74 -12.55 2.04
CA VAL A 173 7.30 -13.79 1.49
C VAL A 173 6.27 -14.43 0.59
N PHE A 174 6.68 -14.77 -0.61
CA PHE A 174 5.87 -15.46 -1.61
C PHE A 174 6.56 -16.75 -2.02
N ILE A 175 5.78 -17.81 -2.21
CA ILE A 175 6.25 -19.07 -2.74
C ILE A 175 6.06 -19.05 -4.25
N THR A 176 7.14 -19.24 -4.99
CA THR A 176 7.08 -19.35 -6.46
C THR A 176 6.51 -20.71 -6.88
N PRO A 177 6.06 -20.87 -8.15
CA PRO A 177 5.62 -22.18 -8.66
C PRO A 177 6.67 -23.30 -8.52
N ASP A 178 7.95 -22.92 -8.51
CA ASP A 178 9.08 -23.86 -8.34
C ASP A 178 9.37 -24.19 -6.86
N GLY A 179 8.59 -23.63 -5.92
CA GLY A 179 8.73 -23.84 -4.48
C GLY A 179 9.72 -22.93 -3.78
N ASP A 180 10.38 -22.01 -4.49
CA ASP A 180 11.30 -21.06 -3.92
C ASP A 180 10.60 -19.93 -3.13
N HIS A 181 11.26 -19.47 -2.07
CA HIS A 181 10.78 -18.34 -1.27
C HIS A 181 11.38 -17.03 -1.77
N LYS A 182 10.55 -16.11 -2.24
CA LYS A 182 10.97 -14.74 -2.63
C LYS A 182 10.42 -13.70 -1.68
N SER A 183 11.29 -12.80 -1.21
CA SER A 183 10.91 -11.68 -0.35
C SER A 183 10.73 -10.40 -1.16
N PHE A 184 9.63 -9.69 -0.88
CA PHE A 184 9.33 -8.38 -1.48
C PHE A 184 9.12 -7.35 -0.36
N GLY A 185 9.92 -6.28 -0.34
CA GLY A 185 9.92 -5.30 0.75
C GLY A 185 8.74 -4.33 0.76
N ASN A 186 8.11 -4.10 -0.39
CA ASN A 186 7.11 -3.02 -0.57
C ASN A 186 5.70 -3.54 -0.84
N THR A 187 5.42 -4.80 -0.53
CA THR A 187 4.08 -5.36 -0.70
C THR A 187 3.18 -5.02 0.47
N CYS A 188 1.92 -4.78 0.17
CA CYS A 188 0.89 -4.47 1.16
C CYS A 188 -0.45 -5.05 0.70
N TRP A 189 -1.40 -5.14 1.61
CA TRP A 189 -2.80 -5.30 1.25
C TRP A 189 -3.40 -3.93 0.95
N ILE A 190 -4.13 -3.83 -0.15
CA ILE A 190 -4.99 -2.68 -0.47
C ILE A 190 -6.42 -3.16 -0.26
N THR A 191 -7.20 -2.44 0.55
CA THR A 191 -8.51 -2.93 0.99
C THR A 191 -9.45 -1.78 1.34
N ASN A 192 -10.74 -2.08 1.37
CA ASN A 192 -11.80 -1.29 2.01
C ASN A 192 -12.52 -2.08 3.11
N ILE A 193 -11.99 -3.25 3.49
CA ILE A 193 -12.50 -4.05 4.61
C ILE A 193 -11.86 -3.53 5.89
N ASP A 194 -12.67 -3.17 6.87
CA ASP A 194 -12.20 -2.62 8.12
C ASP A 194 -11.44 -3.62 8.99
N HIS A 195 -10.54 -3.12 9.84
CA HIS A 195 -9.73 -3.92 10.75
C HIS A 195 -9.25 -3.09 11.94
N GLY A 196 -9.00 -3.74 13.09
CA GLY A 196 -8.70 -3.07 14.35
C GLY A 196 -7.52 -2.11 14.33
N LEU A 197 -6.44 -2.45 13.60
CA LEU A 197 -5.23 -1.61 13.55
C LEU A 197 -5.48 -0.18 13.03
N ARG A 198 -6.54 0.04 12.26
CA ARG A 198 -6.92 1.38 11.78
C ARG A 198 -7.45 2.30 12.89
N HIS A 199 -7.92 1.71 13.96
CA HIS A 199 -8.52 2.39 15.11
C HIS A 199 -7.56 2.43 16.32
N GLU A 200 -6.35 1.91 16.16
CA GLU A 200 -5.32 1.95 17.18
C GLU A 200 -4.47 3.23 17.00
N PRO A 201 -4.57 4.20 17.90
CA PRO A 201 -3.75 5.40 17.84
C PRO A 201 -2.28 5.05 18.07
N VAL A 202 -1.40 5.68 17.31
CA VAL A 202 0.04 5.56 17.50
C VAL A 202 0.42 6.29 18.80
N PRO A 203 1.14 5.63 19.73
CA PRO A 203 1.64 6.31 20.92
C PRO A 203 2.69 7.35 20.52
N LEU A 204 2.41 8.61 20.83
CA LEU A 204 3.27 9.74 20.43
C LEU A 204 3.80 10.44 21.68
N MET A 205 5.05 10.88 21.59
CA MET A 205 5.72 11.75 22.56
C MET A 205 5.72 13.20 22.06
N SER A 206 5.89 14.15 22.96
CA SER A 206 6.14 15.54 22.60
C SER A 206 7.46 15.68 21.81
N MET A 207 7.64 16.81 21.13
CA MET A 207 8.89 17.12 20.41
C MET A 207 10.10 17.03 21.31
N GLN A 208 9.98 17.55 22.53
CA GLN A 208 11.06 17.54 23.52
C GLN A 208 11.36 16.11 24.03
N GLU A 209 10.35 15.32 24.34
CA GLU A 209 10.52 13.93 24.78
C GLU A 209 11.13 13.05 23.68
N ASN A 210 10.71 13.23 22.43
CA ASN A 210 11.30 12.54 21.29
C ASN A 210 12.80 12.83 21.16
N ILE A 211 13.20 14.10 21.28
CA ILE A 211 14.61 14.50 21.23
C ILE A 211 15.39 13.93 22.42
N ALA A 212 14.77 13.86 23.60
CA ALA A 212 15.43 13.36 24.79
C ALA A 212 15.55 11.81 24.80
N HIS A 213 14.51 11.09 24.39
CA HIS A 213 14.37 9.65 24.66
C HIS A 213 14.31 8.76 23.42
N ASN A 214 14.00 9.29 22.22
CA ASN A 214 13.95 8.49 21.00
C ASN A 214 15.35 8.31 20.40
N GLU A 215 16.04 7.25 20.80
CA GLU A 215 17.42 6.96 20.36
C GLU A 215 17.55 6.85 18.83
N ARG A 216 16.53 6.30 18.17
CA ARG A 216 16.51 6.15 16.71
C ARG A 216 16.44 7.51 16.01
N LEU A 217 15.57 8.40 16.48
CA LEU A 217 15.51 9.78 15.99
C LEU A 217 16.84 10.50 16.22
N ARG A 218 17.38 10.45 17.44
CA ARG A 218 18.66 11.09 17.80
C ARG A 218 19.78 10.65 16.87
N ARG A 219 19.92 9.35 16.63
CA ARG A 219 20.92 8.82 15.70
C ARG A 219 20.72 9.37 14.28
N ILE A 220 19.50 9.45 13.77
CA ILE A 220 19.22 10.02 12.44
C ILE A 220 19.57 11.50 12.38
N LEU A 221 19.24 12.29 13.42
CA LEU A 221 19.58 13.71 13.48
C LEU A 221 21.09 13.93 13.47
N LEU A 222 21.83 13.14 14.23
CA LEU A 222 23.29 13.24 14.31
C LEU A 222 23.98 12.77 13.01
N GLU A 223 23.61 11.62 12.49
CA GLU A 223 24.29 10.98 11.36
C GLU A 223 23.85 11.55 10.01
N ARG A 224 22.53 11.59 9.79
CA ARG A 224 21.95 11.97 8.48
C ARG A 224 21.93 13.47 8.31
N TYR A 225 21.54 14.21 9.35
CA TYR A 225 21.38 15.65 9.28
C TYR A 225 22.59 16.41 9.84
N LYS A 226 23.61 15.70 10.35
CA LYS A 226 24.85 16.30 10.88
C LYS A 226 24.60 17.39 11.92
N GLN A 227 23.59 17.23 12.73
CA GLN A 227 23.25 18.17 13.77
C GLN A 227 24.24 18.17 14.93
N ASN A 228 24.32 19.29 15.64
CA ASN A 228 25.08 19.38 16.88
C ASN A 228 24.40 18.53 17.99
N PRO A 229 25.11 17.61 18.68
CA PRO A 229 24.54 16.80 19.75
C PRO A 229 23.86 17.59 20.88
N ASN A 230 24.27 18.83 21.09
CA ASN A 230 23.74 19.70 22.15
C ASN A 230 22.55 20.58 21.69
N ALA A 231 22.18 20.52 20.41
CA ALA A 231 21.14 21.36 19.84
C ALA A 231 20.30 20.60 18.80
N LEU A 232 19.88 19.37 19.17
CA LEU A 232 19.06 18.55 18.30
C LEU A 232 17.66 19.16 18.14
N HIS A 233 17.16 19.16 16.92
CA HIS A 233 15.82 19.69 16.59
C HIS A 233 15.23 19.01 15.37
N TYR A 234 13.92 19.16 15.16
CA TYR A 234 13.24 18.73 13.95
C TYR A 234 13.57 19.67 12.79
N GLU A 235 14.03 19.11 11.68
CA GLU A 235 14.34 19.86 10.47
C GLU A 235 13.08 20.43 9.82
N LYS A 236 13.12 21.70 9.39
CA LYS A 236 12.06 22.34 8.60
C LYS A 236 12.37 22.23 7.12
N TYR A 237 11.35 21.99 6.32
CA TYR A 237 11.51 22.04 4.86
C TYR A 237 11.83 23.47 4.40
N ARG A 238 12.81 23.61 3.50
CA ARG A 238 13.17 24.90 2.92
C ARG A 238 12.05 25.50 2.07
N ASN A 239 11.34 24.65 1.36
CA ASN A 239 10.35 25.05 0.35
C ASN A 239 8.90 24.72 0.73
N TYR A 240 8.65 24.36 2.00
CA TYR A 240 7.32 24.09 2.51
C TYR A 240 7.19 24.44 4.00
N ASN A 241 6.00 24.84 4.42
CA ASN A 241 5.75 25.13 5.84
C ASN A 241 5.40 23.83 6.59
N GLY A 242 6.41 23.05 6.94
CA GLY A 242 6.28 21.79 7.64
C GLY A 242 7.62 21.29 8.15
N ILE A 243 7.57 20.23 8.98
CA ILE A 243 8.75 19.59 9.55
C ILE A 243 9.00 18.23 8.93
N GLU A 244 10.25 17.83 8.88
CA GLU A 244 10.66 16.48 8.52
C GLU A 244 10.59 15.56 9.76
N VAL A 245 9.85 14.49 9.65
CA VAL A 245 9.77 13.44 10.67
C VAL A 245 10.29 12.13 10.05
N PRO A 246 11.54 11.75 10.28
CA PRO A 246 12.19 10.68 9.55
C PRO A 246 11.69 9.26 9.90
N ILE A 247 10.97 9.12 11.00
CA ILE A 247 10.32 7.87 11.45
C ILE A 247 8.96 8.19 12.08
N LEU A 248 7.97 7.32 11.88
CA LEU A 248 6.60 7.58 12.37
C LEU A 248 6.54 7.75 13.89
N GLU A 249 7.26 6.91 14.62
CA GLU A 249 7.27 6.89 16.08
C GLU A 249 7.82 8.20 16.68
N ALA A 250 8.43 9.04 15.85
CA ALA A 250 8.91 10.38 16.24
C ALA A 250 7.96 11.51 15.80
N LEU A 251 6.75 11.21 15.34
CA LEU A 251 5.76 12.26 15.09
C LEU A 251 5.41 12.93 16.42
N PRO A 252 5.66 14.25 16.58
CA PRO A 252 5.47 14.89 17.87
C PRO A 252 3.99 15.15 18.18
N SER A 253 3.57 14.80 19.41
CA SER A 253 2.19 14.95 19.89
C SER A 253 1.77 16.41 20.11
N ASP A 254 2.73 17.31 20.25
CA ASP A 254 2.55 18.74 20.52
C ASP A 254 2.74 19.64 19.28
N TYR A 255 2.83 19.06 18.08
CA TYR A 255 2.99 19.80 16.83
C TYR A 255 1.70 19.78 15.99
N THR A 256 1.08 20.94 15.83
CA THR A 256 -0.18 21.10 15.10
C THR A 256 -0.01 21.43 13.60
N GLY A 257 1.23 21.66 13.17
CA GLY A 257 1.55 21.93 11.76
C GLY A 257 1.61 20.65 10.91
N VAL A 258 2.01 20.81 9.66
CA VAL A 258 2.16 19.68 8.74
C VAL A 258 3.52 19.00 8.93
N ALA A 259 3.50 17.69 9.13
CA ALA A 259 4.69 16.85 9.21
C ALA A 259 4.82 15.95 7.98
N GLY A 260 6.00 15.88 7.40
CA GLY A 260 6.32 14.92 6.35
C GLY A 260 6.89 13.64 6.94
N VAL A 261 6.16 12.55 6.85
CA VAL A 261 6.50 11.24 7.40
C VAL A 261 6.79 10.22 6.29
N PRO A 262 7.55 9.15 6.57
CA PRO A 262 7.75 8.08 5.60
C PRO A 262 6.43 7.42 5.17
N ILE A 263 6.39 6.89 3.95
CA ILE A 263 5.21 6.17 3.41
C ILE A 263 4.72 5.04 4.32
N SER A 264 5.60 4.48 5.15
CA SER A 264 5.25 3.43 6.12
C SER A 264 4.23 3.88 7.18
N VAL A 265 3.96 5.20 7.32
CA VAL A 265 2.86 5.71 8.17
C VAL A 265 1.53 5.05 7.81
N LEU A 266 1.31 4.76 6.53
CA LEU A 266 0.07 4.17 6.03
C LEU A 266 -0.22 2.78 6.60
N ASN A 267 0.79 2.07 7.12
CA ASN A 267 0.61 0.78 7.79
C ASN A 267 -0.01 0.89 9.19
N HIS A 268 0.09 2.07 9.80
CA HIS A 268 -0.38 2.37 11.16
C HIS A 268 -1.21 3.66 11.16
N PHE A 269 -1.88 3.94 10.06
CA PHE A 269 -2.68 5.14 9.92
C PHE A 269 -4.00 5.00 10.65
N CYS A 270 -4.15 5.76 11.73
CA CYS A 270 -5.39 5.90 12.48
C CYS A 270 -6.08 7.21 12.05
N ALA A 271 -7.23 7.09 11.40
CA ALA A 271 -7.96 8.23 10.85
C ALA A 271 -8.58 9.13 11.93
N GLU A 272 -8.78 8.62 13.13
CA GLU A 272 -9.23 9.38 14.30
C GLU A 272 -8.13 10.28 14.84
N GLN A 273 -6.86 9.88 14.72
CA GLN A 273 -5.71 10.60 15.23
C GLN A 273 -5.05 11.50 14.17
N LEU A 274 -4.99 11.04 12.92
CA LEU A 274 -4.22 11.66 11.86
C LEU A 274 -5.10 12.10 10.69
N GLU A 275 -4.79 13.26 10.14
CA GLU A 275 -5.30 13.76 8.86
C GLU A 275 -4.24 13.54 7.78
N LEU A 276 -4.61 12.94 6.65
CA LEU A 276 -3.78 12.93 5.44
C LEU A 276 -3.93 14.28 4.72
N VAL A 277 -2.84 15.03 4.63
CA VAL A 277 -2.80 16.30 3.91
C VAL A 277 -2.46 16.08 2.44
N GLY A 278 -1.58 15.12 2.13
CA GLY A 278 -1.22 14.81 0.76
C GLY A 278 0.07 14.00 0.64
N CYS A 279 0.55 13.86 -0.60
CA CYS A 279 1.81 13.19 -0.92
C CYS A 279 2.81 14.18 -1.51
N SER A 280 4.08 14.13 -1.08
CA SER A 280 5.12 15.09 -1.47
C SER A 280 5.73 14.84 -2.86
N VAL A 281 4.95 14.41 -3.84
CA VAL A 281 5.48 14.03 -5.15
C VAL A 281 4.76 14.74 -6.29
N ASN A 282 5.53 15.30 -7.21
CA ASN A 282 5.07 15.82 -8.52
C ASN A 282 3.95 16.88 -8.42
N ALA A 283 2.89 16.72 -9.21
CA ALA A 283 1.79 17.66 -9.30
C ALA A 283 1.06 17.86 -7.96
N ASP A 284 0.96 16.83 -7.14
CA ASP A 284 0.32 16.90 -5.83
C ASP A 284 1.07 17.82 -4.89
N ALA A 285 2.40 17.73 -4.86
CA ALA A 285 3.24 18.61 -4.05
C ALA A 285 3.03 20.09 -4.39
N LYS A 286 2.93 20.41 -5.68
CA LYS A 286 2.64 21.79 -6.15
C LYS A 286 1.26 22.25 -5.68
N ALA A 287 0.24 21.41 -5.83
CA ALA A 287 -1.12 21.72 -5.39
C ALA A 287 -1.22 21.95 -3.87
N LEU A 288 -0.37 21.28 -3.09
CA LEU A 288 -0.25 21.44 -1.65
C LEU A 288 0.54 22.68 -1.21
N GLY A 289 1.05 23.48 -2.15
CA GLY A 289 1.80 24.71 -1.87
C GLY A 289 3.30 24.47 -1.63
N VAL A 290 3.84 23.31 -1.98
CA VAL A 290 5.30 23.10 -1.99
C VAL A 290 5.89 23.99 -3.09
N ARG A 291 6.80 24.87 -2.71
CA ARG A 291 7.47 25.80 -3.65
C ARG A 291 8.52 25.05 -4.47
N GLU A 292 8.98 25.67 -5.54
CA GLU A 292 10.09 25.16 -6.35
C GLU A 292 11.35 24.97 -5.50
N ILE A 293 12.14 23.97 -5.84
CA ILE A 293 13.42 23.68 -5.17
C ILE A 293 14.38 24.87 -5.25
N GLY A 294 14.46 25.51 -6.42
CA GLY A 294 15.33 26.66 -6.69
C GLY A 294 16.76 26.27 -7.10
N GLY A 295 17.36 27.11 -7.93
CA GLY A 295 18.70 26.85 -8.50
C GLY A 295 19.83 26.86 -7.45
N GLU A 296 19.68 27.62 -6.38
CA GLU A 296 20.66 27.70 -5.30
C GLU A 296 20.80 26.34 -4.57
N TRP A 297 19.67 25.72 -4.20
CA TRP A 297 19.67 24.42 -3.57
C TRP A 297 20.24 23.34 -4.50
N ILE A 298 19.94 23.40 -5.81
CA ILE A 298 20.48 22.45 -6.80
C ILE A 298 22.01 22.56 -6.88
N ARG A 299 22.58 23.76 -6.89
CA ARG A 299 24.04 23.97 -6.88
C ARG A 299 24.67 23.33 -5.65
N ALA A 300 24.15 23.68 -4.45
CA ALA A 300 24.63 23.10 -3.21
C ALA A 300 24.51 21.55 -3.20
N TYR A 301 23.41 21.00 -3.72
CA TYR A 301 23.20 19.57 -3.81
C TYR A 301 24.26 18.87 -4.68
N ARG A 302 24.62 19.48 -5.82
CA ARG A 302 25.68 18.96 -6.70
C ARG A 302 27.07 19.09 -6.08
N GLU A 303 27.37 20.18 -5.43
CA GLU A 303 28.63 20.43 -4.73
C GLU A 303 28.87 19.42 -3.60
N HIS A 304 27.79 18.95 -2.95
CA HIS A 304 27.83 17.88 -1.93
C HIS A 304 27.72 16.47 -2.52
N GLY A 305 27.94 16.30 -3.83
CA GLY A 305 27.98 14.97 -4.47
C GLY A 305 26.60 14.36 -4.77
N GLY A 306 25.53 15.15 -4.73
CA GLY A 306 24.19 14.66 -5.06
C GLY A 306 24.05 14.26 -6.55
N THR A 307 23.54 13.05 -6.79
CA THR A 307 23.39 12.46 -8.15
C THR A 307 21.94 12.37 -8.63
N GLY A 308 20.97 12.70 -7.80
CA GLY A 308 19.54 12.62 -8.13
C GLY A 308 19.14 13.58 -9.27
N ASN A 309 18.15 13.20 -10.08
CA ASN A 309 17.63 14.01 -11.18
C ASN A 309 16.68 15.12 -10.70
N TYR A 310 17.23 16.12 -10.00
CA TYR A 310 16.47 17.30 -9.55
C TYR A 310 16.71 18.49 -10.47
N THR A 311 15.65 19.23 -10.75
CA THR A 311 15.69 20.52 -11.44
C THR A 311 15.12 21.64 -10.55
N ALA A 312 15.49 22.88 -10.84
CA ALA A 312 15.09 24.02 -10.02
C ALA A 312 13.56 24.23 -9.92
N HIS A 313 12.82 23.79 -10.95
CA HIS A 313 11.37 23.93 -11.05
C HIS A 313 10.57 22.77 -10.47
N MET A 314 11.25 21.76 -9.92
CA MET A 314 10.56 20.65 -9.25
C MET A 314 10.00 21.09 -7.89
N HIS A 315 8.88 20.49 -7.49
CA HIS A 315 8.19 20.73 -6.24
C HIS A 315 8.39 19.62 -5.20
N ASN A 316 9.57 18.98 -5.19
CA ASN A 316 9.91 18.02 -4.16
C ASN A 316 10.25 18.71 -2.85
N LEU A 317 9.91 18.10 -1.72
CA LEU A 317 10.36 18.57 -0.41
C LEU A 317 11.88 18.50 -0.32
N VAL A 318 12.49 19.58 0.14
CA VAL A 318 13.95 19.65 0.33
C VAL A 318 14.29 20.30 1.67
N LEU A 319 15.41 19.84 2.22
CA LEU A 319 16.00 20.36 3.46
C LEU A 319 17.33 21.05 3.15
N LEU A 320 17.67 21.98 3.99
CA LEU A 320 19.02 22.52 4.10
C LEU A 320 19.36 22.51 5.59
N THR A 321 20.26 21.63 5.98
CA THR A 321 20.65 21.47 7.39
C THR A 321 21.37 22.71 7.90
N ASP A 322 21.51 22.87 9.22
CA ASP A 322 22.27 23.97 9.82
C ASP A 322 23.74 23.98 9.34
N GLY A 323 24.29 22.85 9.00
CA GLY A 323 25.62 22.71 8.39
C GLY A 323 25.65 23.05 6.89
N GLY A 324 24.56 23.53 6.29
CA GLY A 324 24.48 23.86 4.88
C GLY A 324 24.40 22.64 3.95
N VAL A 325 24.19 21.43 4.47
CA VAL A 325 24.10 20.21 3.67
C VAL A 325 22.68 20.06 3.11
N PRO A 326 22.52 20.04 1.77
CA PRO A 326 21.21 19.87 1.14
C PRO A 326 20.80 18.39 1.16
N ILE A 327 19.58 18.12 1.58
CA ILE A 327 18.99 16.79 1.64
C ILE A 327 17.66 16.78 0.90
N ALA A 328 17.50 15.81 0.00
CA ALA A 328 16.21 15.46 -0.60
C ALA A 328 15.67 14.21 0.09
N PRO A 329 14.66 14.36 0.96
CA PRO A 329 14.02 13.18 1.56
C PRO A 329 13.38 12.31 0.48
N PHE A 330 13.36 10.99 0.71
CA PHE A 330 12.52 10.12 -0.10
C PHE A 330 11.04 10.56 0.06
N LYS A 331 10.19 10.15 -0.89
CA LYS A 331 8.75 10.42 -0.86
C LYS A 331 8.17 10.45 0.57
N ARG A 332 7.45 11.52 0.90
CA ARG A 332 6.79 11.73 2.19
C ARG A 332 5.28 11.79 2.04
N ILE A 333 4.59 11.22 3.00
CA ILE A 333 3.19 11.51 3.25
C ILE A 333 3.12 12.71 4.16
N LEU A 334 2.35 13.70 3.80
CA LEU A 334 2.09 14.87 4.61
C LEU A 334 0.91 14.58 5.52
N VAL A 335 1.12 14.69 6.81
CA VAL A 335 0.11 14.43 7.84
C VAL A 335 -0.01 15.59 8.80
N ARG A 336 -1.16 15.68 9.47
CA ARG A 336 -1.40 16.59 10.60
C ARG A 336 -2.07 15.79 11.71
N LEU A 337 -1.73 16.11 12.97
CA LEU A 337 -2.50 15.61 14.10
C LEU A 337 -3.88 16.26 14.12
N LYS A 338 -4.90 15.46 14.32
CA LYS A 338 -6.24 15.96 14.61
C LYS A 338 -6.30 16.47 16.04
N ALA A 339 -7.01 17.55 16.25
CA ALA A 339 -7.33 17.98 17.61
C ALA A 339 -8.12 16.86 18.32
N PRO A 340 -7.87 16.63 19.62
CA PRO A 340 -8.71 15.71 20.38
C PRO A 340 -10.19 16.13 20.23
N ASP A 341 -11.04 15.13 19.98
CA ASP A 341 -12.47 15.40 19.89
C ASP A 341 -13.00 15.74 21.31
N THR A 342 -13.17 17.03 21.57
CA THR A 342 -13.68 17.52 22.86
C THR A 342 -15.21 17.44 22.96
N SER A 343 -15.89 16.83 21.99
CA SER A 343 -17.36 16.74 21.92
C SER A 343 -17.96 15.62 22.80
N GLY A 344 -17.16 14.91 23.59
CA GLY A 344 -17.59 13.76 24.41
C GLY A 344 -17.90 14.04 25.91
N ASP A 345 -17.68 15.25 26.40
CA ASP A 345 -17.96 15.63 27.80
C ASP A 345 -19.05 16.70 27.85
N LEU A 346 -20.29 16.28 27.67
CA LEU A 346 -21.51 17.00 28.16
C LEU A 346 -22.57 15.99 28.57
#